data_5d9b83e8b1cddfc9dd026ce0b91a4ad6
#
_entry.id   5d9b83e8b1cddfc9dd026ce0b91a4ad6
#
_cell.length_a   1.000
_cell.length_b   1.000
_cell.length_c   1.000
_cell.angle_alpha   90.00
_cell.angle_beta   90.00
_cell.angle_gamma   90.00
#
_symmetry.space_group_name_H-M   'P 1'
#
loop_
_entity.id
_entity.type
_entity.pdbx_description
1 polymer ?
#
loop_
_entity_poly.entity_id
_entity_poly.type
_entity_poly.pdbx_seq_one_letter_code
_entity_poly.pdbx_strand_id
1 'polypeptide(L)'
;HLPHAERRPVSSNAEGARLATTNPAWAALSSERAASQFGLHIVSHAIQDDAYNRTRFAIICLPHTLQTPPPSGKDCTSLIVSVPNRPGAVHDLLVPLKNHGVSMTRFESRPARTGQWEYYFYIDLDGHPAQPHVGRALEELRSLCAFYKVLGTYPVTA
;
A
#
# COMPACT_ATOMS: atom_id res chain seq x y z
N HIS A 1 -1.51 -29.67 -2.27
CA HIS A 1 -2.19 -30.86 -2.63
C HIS A 1 -2.06 -31.99 -1.60
N LEU A 2 -2.60 -31.74 -0.40
CA LEU A 2 -2.68 -32.67 0.70
C LEU A 2 -4.15 -32.89 1.06
N PRO A 3 -4.94 -33.63 0.26
CA PRO A 3 -6.40 -33.71 0.38
C PRO A 3 -6.84 -34.40 1.70
N HIS A 4 -6.00 -35.21 2.29
CA HIS A 4 -6.29 -35.96 3.53
C HIS A 4 -5.70 -35.29 4.79
N ALA A 5 -5.00 -34.16 4.67
CA ALA A 5 -4.44 -33.48 5.82
C ALA A 5 -5.54 -32.71 6.60
N GLU A 6 -5.56 -32.89 7.91
CA GLU A 6 -6.40 -32.07 8.78
C GLU A 6 -5.89 -30.61 8.74
N ARG A 7 -6.79 -29.65 8.49
CA ARG A 7 -6.47 -28.22 8.45
C ARG A 7 -6.81 -27.58 9.79
N ARG A 8 -5.83 -26.95 10.40
CA ARG A 8 -5.98 -26.22 11.67
C ARG A 8 -5.78 -24.74 11.44
N PRO A 9 -6.80 -23.89 11.67
CA PRO A 9 -6.64 -22.45 11.59
C PRO A 9 -5.76 -21.95 12.74
N VAL A 10 -4.90 -20.98 12.43
CA VAL A 10 -4.00 -20.31 13.38
C VAL A 10 -4.11 -18.80 13.23
N SER A 11 -3.66 -18.04 14.23
CA SER A 11 -3.75 -16.58 14.25
C SER A 11 -2.87 -15.89 13.20
N SER A 12 -1.78 -16.55 12.77
CA SER A 12 -0.89 -16.06 11.73
C SER A 12 -0.05 -17.19 11.13
N ASN A 13 0.51 -16.96 9.93
CA ASN A 13 1.42 -17.92 9.30
C ASN A 13 2.68 -18.16 10.15
N ALA A 14 3.19 -17.15 10.84
CA ALA A 14 4.31 -17.29 11.77
C ALA A 14 3.97 -18.16 12.98
N GLU A 15 2.76 -18.05 13.52
CA GLU A 15 2.28 -18.93 14.58
C GLU A 15 2.14 -20.37 14.12
N GLY A 16 1.67 -20.59 12.88
CA GLY A 16 1.65 -21.92 12.26
C GLY A 16 3.06 -22.53 12.20
N ALA A 17 4.05 -21.74 11.75
CA ALA A 17 5.45 -22.19 11.73
C ALA A 17 5.97 -22.53 13.14
N ARG A 18 5.71 -21.69 14.13
CA ARG A 18 6.09 -21.95 15.51
C ARG A 18 5.49 -23.27 16.05
N LEU A 19 4.21 -23.50 15.79
CA LEU A 19 3.55 -24.73 16.21
C LEU A 19 4.12 -25.96 15.50
N ALA A 20 4.49 -25.87 14.22
CA ALA A 20 5.09 -26.98 13.50
C ALA A 20 6.42 -27.44 14.12
N THR A 21 7.13 -26.61 14.90
CA THR A 21 8.32 -27.06 15.62
C THR A 21 8.02 -28.04 16.76
N THR A 22 6.79 -28.07 17.25
CA THR A 22 6.40 -28.87 18.41
C THR A 22 5.98 -30.30 18.06
N ASN A 23 5.73 -30.57 16.77
CA ASN A 23 5.29 -31.90 16.31
C ASN A 23 5.82 -32.19 14.90
N PRO A 24 6.65 -33.20 14.70
CA PRO A 24 7.24 -33.53 13.40
C PRO A 24 6.22 -33.99 12.35
N ALA A 25 5.01 -34.34 12.75
CA ALA A 25 3.92 -34.70 11.82
C ALA A 25 3.15 -33.47 11.29
N TRP A 26 3.46 -32.25 11.76
CA TRP A 26 2.78 -31.04 11.35
C TRP A 26 3.59 -30.27 10.31
N ALA A 27 2.86 -29.64 9.39
CA ALA A 27 3.41 -28.70 8.43
C ALA A 27 2.65 -27.38 8.51
N ALA A 28 3.31 -26.28 8.15
CA ALA A 28 2.71 -24.96 8.15
C ALA A 28 2.84 -24.31 6.77
N LEU A 29 1.82 -23.53 6.39
CA LEU A 29 1.91 -22.58 5.29
C LEU A 29 2.49 -21.28 5.82
N SER A 30 3.73 -20.93 5.46
CA SER A 30 4.44 -19.80 6.01
C SER A 30 5.47 -19.24 5.04
N SER A 31 6.20 -18.19 5.44
CA SER A 31 7.28 -17.60 4.66
C SER A 31 8.60 -18.35 4.88
N GLU A 32 9.51 -18.27 3.89
CA GLU A 32 10.88 -18.79 4.01
C GLU A 32 11.62 -18.18 5.22
N ARG A 33 11.36 -16.90 5.52
CA ARG A 33 11.92 -16.23 6.71
C ARG A 33 11.48 -16.90 8.01
N ALA A 34 10.21 -17.30 8.11
CA ALA A 34 9.71 -18.00 9.29
C ALA A 34 10.33 -19.41 9.38
N ALA A 35 10.49 -20.13 8.27
CA ALA A 35 11.18 -21.40 8.26
C ALA A 35 12.61 -21.27 8.77
N SER A 36 13.38 -20.30 8.29
CA SER A 36 14.74 -20.00 8.77
C SER A 36 14.77 -19.63 10.25
N GLN A 37 13.85 -18.78 10.70
CA GLN A 37 13.79 -18.32 12.09
C GLN A 37 13.49 -19.45 13.07
N PHE A 38 12.66 -20.40 12.68
CA PHE A 38 12.24 -21.52 13.55
C PHE A 38 12.99 -22.83 13.27
N GLY A 39 13.99 -22.80 12.39
CA GLY A 39 14.78 -23.99 12.04
C GLY A 39 13.99 -25.10 11.34
N LEU A 40 12.95 -24.72 10.59
CA LEU A 40 12.08 -25.66 9.88
C LEU A 40 12.62 -25.95 8.47
N HIS A 41 12.43 -27.18 8.03
CA HIS A 41 12.72 -27.59 6.65
C HIS A 41 11.59 -27.15 5.71
N ILE A 42 11.97 -26.54 4.57
CA ILE A 42 11.01 -26.14 3.52
C ILE A 42 10.75 -27.34 2.61
N VAL A 43 9.50 -27.80 2.60
CA VAL A 43 9.08 -28.97 1.80
C VAL A 43 8.72 -28.56 0.36
N SER A 44 8.13 -27.38 0.19
CA SER A 44 7.76 -26.84 -1.13
C SER A 44 7.79 -25.34 -1.13
N HIS A 45 8.30 -24.76 -2.22
CA HIS A 45 8.40 -23.32 -2.45
C HIS A 45 7.26 -22.83 -3.35
N ALA A 46 6.99 -21.52 -3.31
CA ALA A 46 6.10 -20.81 -4.22
C ALA A 46 4.71 -21.47 -4.37
N ILE A 47 4.10 -21.86 -3.25
CA ILE A 47 2.81 -22.59 -3.19
C ILE A 47 1.59 -21.67 -3.23
N GLN A 48 1.75 -20.34 -3.37
CA GLN A 48 0.65 -19.40 -3.52
C GLN A 48 -0.12 -19.67 -4.82
N ASP A 49 -1.45 -19.50 -4.76
CA ASP A 49 -2.33 -19.68 -5.93
C ASP A 49 -2.12 -18.60 -6.99
N ASP A 50 -1.76 -17.36 -6.56
CA ASP A 50 -1.48 -16.22 -7.44
C ASP A 50 0.01 -15.86 -7.37
N ALA A 51 0.74 -16.01 -8.49
CA ALA A 51 2.14 -15.66 -8.61
C ALA A 51 2.40 -14.16 -8.38
N TYR A 52 1.38 -13.31 -8.56
CA TYR A 52 1.46 -11.86 -8.35
C TYR A 52 1.01 -11.41 -6.96
N ASN A 53 0.68 -12.35 -6.07
CA ASN A 53 0.31 -12.02 -4.69
C ASN A 53 1.48 -11.35 -3.96
N ARG A 54 1.36 -10.03 -3.75
CA ARG A 54 2.36 -9.21 -3.06
C ARG A 54 1.70 -8.39 -1.98
N THR A 55 2.31 -8.37 -0.80
CA THR A 55 1.90 -7.50 0.30
C THR A 55 2.89 -6.33 0.39
N ARG A 56 2.37 -5.10 0.25
CA ARG A 56 3.15 -3.88 0.45
C ARG A 56 3.07 -3.46 1.93
N PHE A 57 4.20 -3.27 2.55
CA PHE A 57 4.32 -2.73 3.90
C PHE A 57 4.71 -1.25 3.81
N ALA A 58 4.04 -0.39 4.60
CA ALA A 58 4.40 0.99 4.76
C ALA A 58 5.08 1.20 6.12
N ILE A 59 6.21 1.91 6.14
CA ILE A 59 6.81 2.41 7.37
C ILE A 59 6.08 3.69 7.72
N ILE A 60 5.47 3.74 8.90
CA ILE A 60 4.75 4.91 9.39
C ILE A 60 5.48 5.52 10.57
N CYS A 61 5.38 6.83 10.71
CA CYS A 61 5.97 7.58 11.81
C CYS A 61 5.04 8.70 12.27
N LEU A 62 5.32 9.28 13.42
CA LEU A 62 4.63 10.48 13.86
C LEU A 62 4.97 11.67 12.93
N PRO A 63 4.02 12.61 12.72
CA PRO A 63 4.31 13.84 12.00
C PRO A 63 5.58 14.52 12.55
N HIS A 64 6.41 15.04 11.67
CA HIS A 64 7.66 15.74 11.99
C HIS A 64 8.81 14.92 12.57
N THR A 65 8.66 13.60 12.74
CA THR A 65 9.78 12.75 13.21
C THR A 65 10.73 12.33 12.10
N LEU A 66 10.27 12.27 10.85
CA LEU A 66 11.09 12.01 9.67
C LEU A 66 10.96 13.17 8.69
N GLN A 67 12.08 13.63 8.16
CA GLN A 67 12.08 14.51 7.00
C GLN A 67 11.76 13.73 5.73
N THR A 68 11.08 14.38 4.80
CA THR A 68 10.89 13.81 3.46
C THR A 68 12.27 13.53 2.85
N PRO A 69 12.58 12.31 2.43
CA PRO A 69 13.87 12.00 1.82
C PRO A 69 14.09 12.85 0.57
N PRO A 70 15.32 13.11 0.16
CA PRO A 70 15.59 13.78 -1.10
C PRO A 70 15.09 12.94 -2.29
N PRO A 71 14.81 13.56 -3.45
CA PRO A 71 14.37 12.82 -4.64
C PRO A 71 15.35 11.71 -5.02
N SER A 72 14.84 10.48 -5.20
CA SER A 72 15.62 9.32 -5.60
C SER A 72 15.60 9.08 -7.12
N GLY A 73 14.70 9.75 -7.83
CA GLY A 73 14.43 9.52 -9.25
C GLY A 73 13.35 8.47 -9.52
N LYS A 74 13.03 7.62 -8.52
CA LYS A 74 11.90 6.68 -8.54
C LYS A 74 11.14 6.81 -7.22
N ASP A 75 10.35 7.85 -7.10
CA ASP A 75 9.63 8.17 -5.88
C ASP A 75 8.14 8.01 -6.08
N CYS A 76 7.44 7.71 -5.00
CA CYS A 76 5.99 7.70 -4.92
C CYS A 76 5.54 8.73 -3.89
N THR A 77 4.54 9.53 -4.23
CA THR A 77 3.85 10.43 -3.30
C THR A 77 2.44 9.93 -3.05
N SER A 78 2.14 9.61 -1.80
CA SER A 78 0.82 9.14 -1.39
C SER A 78 -0.01 10.27 -0.78
N LEU A 79 -1.25 10.37 -1.22
CA LEU A 79 -2.22 11.40 -0.83
C LEU A 79 -3.50 10.78 -0.29
N ILE A 80 -4.19 11.54 0.56
CA ILE A 80 -5.61 11.35 0.82
C ILE A 80 -6.33 12.68 0.55
N VAL A 81 -7.36 12.63 -0.28
CA VAL A 81 -8.12 13.81 -0.68
C VAL A 81 -9.62 13.55 -0.64
N SER A 82 -10.42 14.61 -0.51
CA SER A 82 -11.84 14.59 -0.86
C SER A 82 -12.18 15.76 -1.77
N VAL A 83 -13.20 15.58 -2.57
CA VAL A 83 -13.72 16.64 -3.46
C VAL A 83 -15.17 16.98 -3.08
N PRO A 84 -15.66 18.19 -3.37
CA PRO A 84 -17.06 18.52 -3.20
C PRO A 84 -17.95 17.54 -3.95
N ASN A 85 -19.09 17.14 -3.35
CA ASN A 85 -20.02 16.22 -3.99
C ASN A 85 -20.82 16.95 -5.09
N ARG A 86 -20.25 17.04 -6.27
CA ARG A 86 -20.84 17.60 -7.48
C ARG A 86 -20.50 16.79 -8.71
N PRO A 87 -21.32 16.80 -9.76
CA PRO A 87 -21.00 16.16 -11.03
C PRO A 87 -19.64 16.62 -11.57
N GLY A 88 -18.82 15.69 -12.04
CA GLY A 88 -17.51 15.97 -12.63
C GLY A 88 -16.38 16.22 -11.63
N ALA A 89 -16.63 16.32 -10.33
CA ALA A 89 -15.59 16.65 -9.33
C ALA A 89 -14.37 15.74 -9.37
N VAL A 90 -14.55 14.43 -9.55
CA VAL A 90 -13.44 13.47 -9.69
C VAL A 90 -12.69 13.67 -11.00
N HIS A 91 -13.39 13.97 -12.09
CA HIS A 91 -12.74 14.32 -13.36
C HIS A 91 -11.83 15.55 -13.17
N ASP A 92 -12.37 16.62 -12.58
CA ASP A 92 -11.62 17.86 -12.36
C ASP A 92 -10.40 17.64 -11.47
N LEU A 93 -10.51 16.77 -10.47
CA LEU A 93 -9.40 16.37 -9.60
C LEU A 93 -8.23 15.76 -10.39
N LEU A 94 -8.49 15.06 -11.49
CA LEU A 94 -7.45 14.37 -12.26
C LEU A 94 -6.82 15.26 -13.35
N VAL A 95 -7.44 16.39 -13.70
CA VAL A 95 -6.96 17.30 -14.73
C VAL A 95 -5.55 17.84 -14.44
N PRO A 96 -5.20 18.30 -13.22
CA PRO A 96 -3.84 18.75 -12.92
C PRO A 96 -2.78 17.68 -13.17
N LEU A 97 -3.05 16.42 -12.84
CA LEU A 97 -2.11 15.32 -13.07
C LEU A 97 -1.82 15.15 -14.56
N LYS A 98 -2.87 15.17 -15.39
CA LYS A 98 -2.76 15.11 -16.85
C LYS A 98 -1.96 16.30 -17.39
N ASN A 99 -2.28 17.53 -16.97
CA ASN A 99 -1.67 18.75 -17.49
C ASN A 99 -0.18 18.84 -17.18
N HIS A 100 0.25 18.30 -16.05
CA HIS A 100 1.65 18.30 -15.63
C HIS A 100 2.37 16.97 -15.91
N GLY A 101 1.73 16.00 -16.58
CA GLY A 101 2.35 14.73 -16.95
C GLY A 101 2.73 13.86 -15.75
N VAL A 102 1.92 13.91 -14.68
CA VAL A 102 2.13 13.11 -13.47
C VAL A 102 1.29 11.83 -13.55
N SER A 103 1.94 10.68 -13.50
CA SER A 103 1.27 9.38 -13.48
C SER A 103 0.66 9.08 -12.12
N MET A 104 -0.54 8.49 -12.14
CA MET A 104 -1.21 7.95 -10.96
C MET A 104 -1.13 6.43 -11.01
N THR A 105 -0.57 5.82 -9.96
CA THR A 105 -0.35 4.36 -9.86
C THR A 105 -1.39 3.67 -9.00
N ARG A 106 -2.11 4.44 -8.16
CA ARG A 106 -3.20 3.93 -7.33
C ARG A 106 -4.29 4.98 -7.19
N PHE A 107 -5.54 4.52 -7.28
CA PHE A 107 -6.73 5.31 -6.99
C PHE A 107 -7.76 4.43 -6.29
N GLU A 108 -8.04 4.71 -5.03
CA GLU A 108 -8.96 3.92 -4.21
C GLU A 108 -9.91 4.84 -3.44
N SER A 109 -11.21 4.62 -3.58
CA SER A 109 -12.23 5.36 -2.83
C SER A 109 -12.64 4.63 -1.56
N ARG A 110 -12.82 5.38 -0.48
CA ARG A 110 -13.36 4.92 0.81
C ARG A 110 -14.45 5.85 1.29
N PRO A 111 -15.61 5.34 1.79
CA PRO A 111 -16.63 6.17 2.41
C PRO A 111 -16.08 6.93 3.62
N ALA A 112 -16.40 8.21 3.75
CA ALA A 112 -15.90 9.07 4.81
C ALA A 112 -16.51 8.80 6.20
N ARG A 113 -17.57 7.98 6.32
CA ARG A 113 -18.28 7.65 7.56
C ARG A 113 -18.77 8.88 8.37
N THR A 114 -18.89 10.04 7.73
CA THR A 114 -19.31 11.31 8.34
C THR A 114 -20.82 11.53 8.27
N GLY A 115 -21.59 10.55 7.77
CA GLY A 115 -23.04 10.62 7.65
C GLY A 115 -23.56 11.29 6.36
N GLN A 116 -22.71 11.89 5.57
CA GLN A 116 -23.00 12.40 4.23
C GLN A 116 -22.28 11.53 3.20
N TRP A 117 -22.79 11.47 1.96
CA TRP A 117 -22.21 10.71 0.84
C TRP A 117 -20.88 11.33 0.39
N GLU A 118 -19.90 11.38 1.30
CA GLU A 118 -18.56 11.87 1.07
C GLU A 118 -17.60 10.69 0.92
N TYR A 119 -16.64 10.84 0.02
CA TYR A 119 -15.59 9.86 -0.22
C TYR A 119 -14.21 10.46 0.01
N TYR A 120 -13.35 9.71 0.65
CA TYR A 120 -11.91 9.91 0.60
C TYR A 120 -11.32 9.10 -0.54
N PHE A 121 -10.42 9.72 -1.29
CA PHE A 121 -9.64 9.08 -2.32
C PHE A 121 -8.21 8.95 -1.85
N TYR A 122 -7.71 7.73 -1.83
CA TYR A 122 -6.31 7.41 -1.60
C TYR A 122 -5.63 7.33 -2.95
N ILE A 123 -4.64 8.17 -3.17
CA ILE A 123 -3.97 8.34 -4.45
C ILE A 123 -2.48 8.15 -4.25
N ASP A 124 -1.86 7.31 -5.05
CA ASP A 124 -0.41 7.21 -5.17
C ASP A 124 0.01 7.78 -6.53
N LEU A 125 0.94 8.72 -6.52
CA LEU A 125 1.47 9.40 -7.70
C LEU A 125 2.94 9.04 -7.89
N ASP A 126 3.37 8.86 -9.14
CA ASP A 126 4.78 8.76 -9.47
C ASP A 126 5.44 10.14 -9.35
N GLY A 127 6.55 10.19 -8.62
CA GLY A 127 7.39 11.36 -8.49
C GLY A 127 7.42 11.98 -7.10
N HIS A 128 8.34 12.93 -6.96
CA HIS A 128 8.64 13.64 -5.72
C HIS A 128 8.16 15.10 -5.80
N PRO A 129 7.57 15.69 -4.72
CA PRO A 129 7.08 17.06 -4.73
C PRO A 129 8.14 18.13 -5.07
N ALA A 130 9.43 17.85 -4.83
CA ALA A 130 10.52 18.73 -5.22
C ALA A 130 10.77 18.77 -6.74
N GLN A 131 10.20 17.86 -7.51
CA GLN A 131 10.22 17.92 -8.97
C GLN A 131 9.20 18.97 -9.42
N PRO A 132 9.58 19.97 -10.26
CA PRO A 132 8.72 21.13 -10.56
C PRO A 132 7.35 20.79 -11.16
N HIS A 133 7.25 19.75 -11.99
CA HIS A 133 5.98 19.31 -12.59
C HIS A 133 5.07 18.65 -11.55
N VAL A 134 5.63 17.83 -10.64
CA VAL A 134 4.88 17.19 -9.54
C VAL A 134 4.40 18.23 -8.55
N GLY A 135 5.28 19.15 -8.14
CA GLY A 135 4.93 20.23 -7.21
C GLY A 135 3.76 21.06 -7.72
N ARG A 136 3.81 21.51 -9.00
CA ARG A 136 2.71 22.27 -9.63
C ARG A 136 1.40 21.46 -9.69
N ALA A 137 1.47 20.19 -10.07
CA ALA A 137 0.28 19.32 -10.07
C ALA A 137 -0.35 19.22 -8.68
N LEU A 138 0.45 19.07 -7.62
CA LEU A 138 -0.01 18.99 -6.25
C LEU A 138 -0.64 20.29 -5.74
N GLU A 139 -0.08 21.45 -6.10
CA GLU A 139 -0.65 22.77 -5.77
C GLU A 139 -2.02 22.99 -6.42
N GLU A 140 -2.13 22.70 -7.71
CA GLU A 140 -3.42 22.81 -8.42
C GLU A 140 -4.44 21.82 -7.87
N LEU A 141 -4.05 20.57 -7.65
CA LEU A 141 -4.89 19.52 -7.07
C LEU A 141 -5.40 19.93 -5.69
N ARG A 142 -4.54 20.51 -4.85
CA ARG A 142 -4.91 21.00 -3.52
C ARG A 142 -6.02 22.05 -3.58
N SER A 143 -6.01 22.95 -4.57
CA SER A 143 -7.02 24.01 -4.72
C SER A 143 -8.41 23.48 -5.06
N LEU A 144 -8.50 22.27 -5.63
CA LEU A 144 -9.75 21.61 -6.03
C LEU A 144 -10.36 20.74 -4.92
N CYS A 145 -9.60 20.45 -3.86
CA CYS A 145 -9.98 19.52 -2.81
C CYS A 145 -10.74 20.23 -1.67
N ALA A 146 -11.80 19.58 -1.16
CA ALA A 146 -12.41 19.94 0.11
C ALA A 146 -11.54 19.50 1.30
N PHE A 147 -10.82 18.39 1.14
CA PHE A 147 -9.80 17.90 2.06
C PHE A 147 -8.56 17.44 1.27
N TYR A 148 -7.38 17.81 1.75
CA TYR A 148 -6.11 17.45 1.13
C TYR A 148 -5.07 17.14 2.19
N LYS A 149 -4.43 15.97 2.09
CA LYS A 149 -3.33 15.57 2.96
C LYS A 149 -2.31 14.73 2.21
N VAL A 150 -1.06 15.14 2.23
CA VAL A 150 0.06 14.28 1.84
C VAL A 150 0.34 13.32 2.99
N LEU A 151 0.30 12.03 2.70
CA LEU A 151 0.60 10.98 3.67
C LEU A 151 2.11 10.74 3.77
N GLY A 152 2.82 10.88 2.66
CA GLY A 152 4.26 10.75 2.60
C GLY A 152 4.78 10.65 1.17
N THR A 153 6.09 10.89 1.02
CA THR A 153 6.85 10.65 -0.21
C THR A 153 8.01 9.73 0.13
N TYR A 154 8.21 8.71 -0.67
CA TYR A 154 9.19 7.66 -0.41
C TYR A 154 9.72 7.03 -1.70
N PRO A 155 10.96 6.53 -1.71
CA PRO A 155 11.52 5.82 -2.86
C PRO A 155 10.77 4.51 -3.09
N VAL A 156 10.53 4.18 -4.36
CA VAL A 156 9.94 2.89 -4.76
C VAL A 156 11.08 1.90 -4.98
N THR A 157 11.14 0.86 -4.15
CA THR A 157 12.00 -0.31 -4.40
C THR A 157 11.32 -1.23 -5.39
N ALA A 158 12.05 -1.64 -6.42
CA ALA A 158 11.59 -2.57 -7.46
C ALA A 158 11.23 -3.94 -6.89
#